data_afba5834aff85dfded26d830382bb51e
#
_entry.id   afba5834aff85dfded26d830382bb51e
#
_cell.length_a   1.000
_cell.length_b   1.000
_cell.length_c   1.000
_cell.angle_alpha   90.00
_cell.angle_beta   90.00
_cell.angle_gamma   90.00
#
_symmetry.space_group_name_H-M   'P 1'
#
loop_
_entity.id
_entity.type
_entity.pdbx_description
1 polymer ?
#
loop_
_entity_poly.entity_id
_entity_poly.type
_entity_poly.pdbx_seq_one_letter_code
_entity_poly.pdbx_strand_id
1 'polypeptide(L)'
;MKKSFCIVVFVIVIQTLYAAEPGHPSAIVQGTVVHVQQHKVYSPDSMIGGSNPSDAPLTSRYYAYEVSVRVNCETYVGRYETPFNYLPSEFTSNQPIQVRLTKHVMYFDLPNDPDLRMGIVHRSSDCGQNR
;
A
#
# COMPACT_ATOMS: atom_id res chain seq x y z
N MET A 1 -20.11 66.18 -23.59
CA MET A 1 -20.67 65.17 -22.73
C MET A 1 -20.18 63.80 -23.19
N LYS A 2 -19.16 63.26 -22.52
CA LYS A 2 -18.60 61.92 -22.83
C LYS A 2 -19.21 60.96 -21.84
N LYS A 3 -20.05 60.05 -22.33
CA LYS A 3 -20.60 58.92 -21.51
C LYS A 3 -19.56 57.84 -21.48
N SER A 4 -18.94 57.65 -20.33
CA SER A 4 -18.02 56.54 -20.06
C SER A 4 -18.81 55.31 -19.79
N PHE A 5 -18.68 54.32 -20.67
CA PHE A 5 -19.36 53.01 -20.54
C PHE A 5 -18.39 52.08 -19.79
N CYS A 6 -18.62 51.89 -18.51
CA CYS A 6 -17.90 50.88 -17.71
C CYS A 6 -18.44 49.49 -18.05
N ILE A 7 -17.68 48.73 -18.83
CA ILE A 7 -17.93 47.32 -19.06
C ILE A 7 -17.34 46.56 -17.87
N VAL A 8 -18.22 46.11 -16.99
CA VAL A 8 -17.86 45.16 -15.91
C VAL A 8 -17.80 43.76 -16.52
N VAL A 9 -16.59 43.29 -16.76
CA VAL A 9 -16.36 41.89 -17.16
C VAL A 9 -16.48 41.01 -15.92
N PHE A 10 -17.59 40.31 -15.81
CA PHE A 10 -17.79 39.29 -14.79
C PHE A 10 -17.04 38.03 -15.23
N VAL A 11 -15.84 37.81 -14.67
CA VAL A 11 -15.12 36.55 -14.82
C VAL A 11 -15.76 35.52 -13.88
N ILE A 12 -16.63 34.71 -14.46
CA ILE A 12 -17.16 33.54 -13.76
C ILE A 12 -16.06 32.50 -13.72
N VAL A 13 -15.38 32.40 -12.59
CA VAL A 13 -14.47 31.28 -12.28
C VAL A 13 -15.32 30.07 -11.98
N ILE A 14 -15.53 29.22 -12.97
CA ILE A 14 -16.14 27.91 -12.78
C ILE A 14 -15.09 27.04 -12.09
N GLN A 15 -15.19 26.96 -10.78
CA GLN A 15 -14.47 25.93 -10.02
C GLN A 15 -15.18 24.61 -10.30
N THR A 16 -14.65 23.85 -11.23
CA THR A 16 -15.02 22.44 -11.38
C THR A 16 -14.57 21.71 -10.14
N LEU A 17 -15.50 21.47 -9.22
CA LEU A 17 -15.37 20.47 -8.16
C LEU A 17 -15.23 19.12 -8.85
N TYR A 18 -13.99 18.65 -9.01
CA TYR A 18 -13.75 17.26 -9.33
C TYR A 18 -14.21 16.45 -8.11
N ALA A 19 -15.44 15.95 -8.19
CA ALA A 19 -15.90 14.91 -7.29
C ALA A 19 -14.99 13.71 -7.52
N ALA A 20 -14.20 13.34 -6.50
CA ALA A 20 -13.39 12.12 -6.54
C ALA A 20 -14.36 10.95 -6.69
N GLU A 21 -14.31 10.26 -7.82
CA GLU A 21 -15.10 9.04 -8.04
C GLU A 21 -14.72 8.01 -6.97
N PRO A 22 -15.71 7.38 -6.32
CA PRO A 22 -15.45 6.28 -5.40
C PRO A 22 -14.92 5.08 -6.17
N GLY A 23 -13.64 4.82 -6.09
CA GLY A 23 -12.97 3.69 -6.73
C GLY A 23 -11.63 4.00 -7.37
N HIS A 24 -11.23 5.24 -7.50
CA HIS A 24 -9.88 5.57 -7.96
C HIS A 24 -8.88 5.37 -6.82
N PRO A 25 -7.72 4.72 -7.08
CA PRO A 25 -6.67 4.59 -6.09
C PRO A 25 -6.27 5.99 -5.64
N SER A 26 -6.18 6.17 -4.33
CA SER A 26 -5.68 7.41 -3.73
C SER A 26 -4.36 7.82 -4.39
N ALA A 27 -4.10 9.12 -4.42
CA ALA A 27 -2.87 9.66 -4.98
C ALA A 27 -1.64 8.95 -4.41
N ILE A 28 -0.58 8.83 -5.21
CA ILE A 28 0.71 8.32 -4.75
C ILE A 28 1.25 9.29 -3.70
N VAL A 29 1.60 8.75 -2.55
CA VAL A 29 2.20 9.50 -1.45
C VAL A 29 3.56 8.91 -1.11
N GLN A 30 4.45 9.74 -0.58
CA GLN A 30 5.73 9.26 -0.09
C GLN A 30 5.61 8.81 1.35
N GLY A 31 6.02 7.58 1.60
CA GLY A 31 6.16 7.01 2.94
C GLY A 31 7.60 6.68 3.26
N THR A 32 7.82 6.16 4.45
CA THR A 32 9.12 5.63 4.90
C THR A 32 8.91 4.23 5.44
N VAL A 33 9.71 3.28 5.00
CA VAL A 33 9.72 1.93 5.57
C VAL A 33 10.31 2.01 6.98
N VAL A 34 9.53 1.64 7.99
CA VAL A 34 9.94 1.75 9.40
C VAL A 34 10.51 0.42 9.90
N HIS A 35 9.84 -0.67 9.55
CA HIS A 35 10.20 -2.01 10.02
C HIS A 35 9.81 -3.06 9.00
N VAL A 36 10.63 -4.10 8.93
CA VAL A 36 10.37 -5.29 8.11
C VAL A 36 10.60 -6.53 8.97
N GLN A 37 9.62 -7.41 8.98
CA GLN A 37 9.69 -8.67 9.71
C GLN A 37 9.32 -9.83 8.79
N GLN A 38 10.11 -10.89 8.82
CA GLN A 38 9.85 -12.11 8.07
C GLN A 38 9.28 -13.18 8.99
N HIS A 39 8.20 -13.81 8.54
CA HIS A 39 7.60 -14.98 9.18
C HIS A 39 7.62 -16.15 8.21
N LYS A 40 7.97 -17.33 8.69
CA LYS A 40 7.78 -18.56 7.93
C LYS A 40 6.37 -19.07 8.19
N VAL A 41 5.56 -19.10 7.13
CA VAL A 41 4.22 -19.66 7.20
C VAL A 41 4.23 -21.02 6.51
N TYR A 42 3.84 -22.03 7.23
CA TYR A 42 3.55 -23.34 6.65
C TYR A 42 2.07 -23.39 6.32
N SER A 43 1.74 -23.58 5.05
CA SER A 43 0.34 -23.82 4.68
C SER A 43 -0.01 -25.28 4.97
N PRO A 44 -0.95 -25.56 5.87
CA PRO A 44 -1.36 -26.93 6.16
C PRO A 44 -2.27 -27.56 5.10
N ASP A 45 -2.64 -26.83 4.05
CA ASP A 45 -3.64 -27.24 3.06
C ASP A 45 -3.17 -28.31 2.07
N SER A 46 -1.99 -28.87 2.24
CA SER A 46 -1.49 -29.96 1.40
C SER A 46 -1.84 -31.36 1.92
N MET A 47 -2.75 -31.48 2.87
CA MET A 47 -3.32 -32.77 3.26
C MET A 47 -4.49 -33.16 2.35
N ILE A 48 -4.35 -33.01 1.05
CA ILE A 48 -5.16 -33.82 0.13
C ILE A 48 -4.48 -35.17 0.10
N GLY A 49 -4.97 -36.04 0.94
CA GLY A 49 -4.49 -37.42 1.06
C GLY A 49 -4.59 -38.14 -0.28
N GLY A 50 -3.48 -38.21 -0.98
CA GLY A 50 -3.23 -39.22 -1.96
C GLY A 50 -3.09 -40.56 -1.19
N SER A 51 -3.87 -41.53 -1.56
CA SER A 51 -3.89 -42.86 -0.94
C SER A 51 -2.66 -43.72 -1.23
N ASN A 52 -1.56 -43.13 -1.66
CA ASN A 52 -0.29 -43.80 -1.86
C ASN A 52 0.73 -43.39 -0.79
N PRO A 53 1.24 -44.34 0.01
CA PRO A 53 2.23 -44.05 1.04
C PRO A 53 3.59 -43.57 0.51
N SER A 54 3.76 -43.50 -0.81
CA SER A 54 4.98 -43.04 -1.46
C SER A 54 4.95 -41.54 -1.79
N ASP A 55 3.79 -40.91 -1.71
CA ASP A 55 3.67 -39.49 -2.00
C ASP A 55 3.98 -38.68 -0.74
N ALA A 56 5.24 -38.27 -0.60
CA ALA A 56 5.60 -37.31 0.42
C ALA A 56 4.73 -36.05 0.24
N PRO A 57 4.10 -35.53 1.29
CA PRO A 57 3.29 -34.33 1.17
C PRO A 57 4.18 -33.19 0.68
N LEU A 58 3.83 -32.64 -0.49
CA LEU A 58 4.46 -31.44 -1.01
C LEU A 58 4.05 -30.27 -0.10
N THR A 59 4.82 -30.05 0.95
CA THR A 59 4.64 -28.88 1.80
C THR A 59 5.10 -27.65 1.03
N SER A 60 4.16 -26.94 0.45
CA SER A 60 4.42 -25.61 -0.11
C SER A 60 4.85 -24.69 1.02
N ARG A 61 6.11 -24.30 1.03
CA ARG A 61 6.61 -23.33 1.98
C ARG A 61 6.29 -21.93 1.46
N TYR A 62 5.49 -21.21 2.20
CA TYR A 62 5.25 -19.80 1.96
C TYR A 62 6.04 -18.98 2.97
N TYR A 63 6.48 -17.82 2.52
CA TYR A 63 7.11 -16.81 3.37
C TYR A 63 6.15 -15.64 3.48
N ALA A 64 5.92 -15.19 4.69
CA ALA A 64 5.18 -13.98 4.94
C ALA A 64 6.12 -12.89 5.43
N TYR A 65 5.97 -11.70 4.89
CA TYR A 65 6.68 -10.49 5.31
C TYR A 65 5.65 -9.49 5.81
N GLU A 66 5.94 -8.88 6.95
CA GLU A 66 5.21 -7.73 7.42
C GLU A 66 6.07 -6.49 7.24
N VAL A 67 5.56 -5.53 6.49
CA VAL A 67 6.25 -4.28 6.17
C VAL A 67 5.47 -3.14 6.78
N SER A 68 6.12 -2.40 7.67
CA SER A 68 5.55 -1.20 8.29
C SER A 68 5.99 0.03 7.54
N VAL A 69 5.04 0.80 7.02
CA VAL A 69 5.27 2.03 6.28
C VAL A 69 4.61 3.19 7.00
N ARG A 70 5.39 4.21 7.31
CA ARG A 70 4.90 5.46 7.88
C ARG A 70 4.60 6.46 6.78
N VAL A 71 3.38 6.97 6.77
CA VAL A 71 2.94 8.06 5.90
C VAL A 71 2.40 9.17 6.79
N ASN A 72 3.06 10.31 6.82
CA ASN A 72 2.82 11.40 7.77
C ASN A 72 2.95 10.87 9.21
N CYS A 73 1.85 10.93 9.97
CA CYS A 73 1.81 10.44 11.35
C CYS A 73 1.12 9.06 11.50
N GLU A 74 0.80 8.41 10.42
CA GLU A 74 0.16 7.09 10.45
C GLU A 74 1.14 6.01 10.02
N THR A 75 1.14 4.90 10.73
CA THR A 75 1.91 3.71 10.38
C THR A 75 0.96 2.61 9.93
N TYR A 76 1.20 2.10 8.74
CA TYR A 76 0.46 1.02 8.12
C TYR A 76 1.33 -0.23 8.09
N VAL A 77 0.81 -1.36 8.55
CA VAL A 77 1.49 -2.65 8.46
C VAL A 77 0.81 -3.45 7.36
N GLY A 78 1.56 -3.74 6.32
CA GLY A 78 1.13 -4.59 5.22
C GLY A 78 1.72 -5.99 5.32
N ARG A 79 0.97 -6.97 4.84
CA ARG A 79 1.40 -8.37 4.77
C ARG A 79 1.55 -8.79 3.31
N TYR A 80 2.71 -9.35 3.01
CA TYR A 80 3.07 -9.89 1.70
C TYR A 80 3.42 -11.37 1.84
N GLU A 81 2.72 -12.21 1.11
CA GLU A 81 2.96 -13.65 1.10
C GLU A 81 3.50 -14.08 -0.26
N THR A 82 4.56 -14.85 -0.24
CA THR A 82 5.26 -15.30 -1.46
C THR A 82 5.82 -16.71 -1.27
N PRO A 83 5.84 -17.54 -2.32
CA PRO A 83 6.52 -18.83 -2.27
C PRO A 83 8.05 -18.72 -2.23
N PHE A 84 8.57 -17.52 -2.46
CA PHE A 84 10.01 -17.28 -2.52
C PHE A 84 10.51 -16.61 -1.23
N ASN A 85 11.68 -17.02 -0.75
CA ASN A 85 12.37 -16.35 0.36
C ASN A 85 13.04 -15.06 -0.15
N TYR A 86 12.25 -14.14 -0.64
CA TYR A 86 12.71 -12.91 -1.25
C TYR A 86 11.71 -11.78 -1.00
N LEU A 87 12.24 -10.66 -0.56
CA LEU A 87 11.54 -9.40 -0.47
C LEU A 87 12.30 -8.36 -1.30
N PRO A 88 11.64 -7.54 -2.12
CA PRO A 88 12.30 -6.48 -2.86
C PRO A 88 13.17 -5.59 -1.97
N SER A 89 14.36 -5.21 -2.47
CA SER A 89 15.35 -4.42 -1.72
C SER A 89 14.87 -3.03 -1.32
N GLU A 90 13.84 -2.53 -1.98
CA GLU A 90 13.18 -1.27 -1.69
C GLU A 90 12.52 -1.26 -0.29
N PHE A 91 12.17 -2.45 0.23
CA PHE A 91 11.65 -2.61 1.58
C PHE A 91 12.77 -2.74 2.62
N THR A 92 13.63 -1.76 2.65
CA THR A 92 14.69 -1.63 3.66
C THR A 92 14.31 -0.56 4.67
N SER A 93 14.54 -0.82 5.96
CA SER A 93 14.23 0.14 7.04
C SER A 93 14.88 1.50 6.79
N ASN A 94 14.14 2.56 7.07
CA ASN A 94 14.50 3.97 6.86
C ASN A 94 14.64 4.41 5.40
N GLN A 95 14.19 3.59 4.45
CA GLN A 95 14.16 4.00 3.04
C GLN A 95 12.81 4.67 2.69
N PRO A 96 12.87 5.75 1.88
CA PRO A 96 11.66 6.34 1.32
C PRO A 96 11.05 5.39 0.30
N ILE A 97 9.73 5.32 0.26
CA ILE A 97 8.99 4.50 -0.69
C ILE A 97 7.72 5.22 -1.14
N GLN A 98 7.37 5.07 -2.40
CA GLN A 98 6.12 5.58 -2.93
C GLN A 98 5.02 4.53 -2.75
N VAL A 99 3.90 4.96 -2.18
CA VAL A 99 2.80 4.08 -1.85
C VAL A 99 1.46 4.74 -2.20
N ARG A 100 0.55 3.95 -2.74
CA ARG A 100 -0.87 4.31 -2.88
C ARG A 100 -1.64 3.55 -1.80
N LEU A 101 -2.38 4.29 -1.00
CA LEU A 101 -3.14 3.74 0.12
C LEU A 101 -4.62 3.66 -0.25
N THR A 102 -5.20 2.52 0.01
CA THR A 102 -6.65 2.34 0.07
C THR A 102 -7.06 1.96 1.49
N LYS A 103 -8.33 1.72 1.72
CA LYS A 103 -8.82 1.30 3.03
C LYS A 103 -8.17 0.01 3.54
N HIS A 104 -7.86 -0.93 2.65
CA HIS A 104 -7.42 -2.28 3.02
C HIS A 104 -6.11 -2.72 2.36
N VAL A 105 -5.59 -1.96 1.41
CA VAL A 105 -4.44 -2.38 0.59
C VAL A 105 -3.48 -1.22 0.40
N MET A 106 -2.19 -1.52 0.52
CA MET A 106 -1.09 -0.67 0.06
C MET A 106 -0.62 -1.17 -1.31
N TYR A 107 -0.46 -0.26 -2.25
CA TYR A 107 0.09 -0.54 -3.58
C TYR A 107 1.44 0.16 -3.71
N PHE A 108 2.42 -0.57 -4.20
CA PHE A 108 3.78 -0.08 -4.41
C PHE A 108 4.13 -0.15 -5.88
N ASP A 109 4.70 0.93 -6.39
CA ASP A 109 5.20 1.01 -7.76
C ASP A 109 6.71 0.78 -7.73
N LEU A 110 7.13 -0.48 -7.82
CA LEU A 110 8.52 -0.86 -7.79
C LEU A 110 9.06 -1.09 -9.21
N PRO A 111 10.37 -0.87 -9.45
CA PRO A 111 10.96 -1.03 -10.78
C PRO A 111 10.75 -2.42 -11.41
N ASN A 112 10.73 -3.47 -10.59
CA ASN A 112 10.56 -4.85 -11.04
C ASN A 112 9.15 -5.42 -10.82
N ASP A 113 8.31 -4.71 -10.09
CA ASP A 113 6.92 -5.10 -9.78
C ASP A 113 6.08 -3.82 -9.59
N PRO A 114 5.55 -3.27 -10.68
CA PRO A 114 4.83 -1.99 -10.64
C PRO A 114 3.47 -2.06 -9.94
N ASP A 115 2.96 -3.26 -9.66
CA ASP A 115 1.66 -3.46 -9.04
C ASP A 115 1.74 -4.30 -7.76
N LEU A 116 2.89 -4.30 -7.08
CA LEU A 116 3.01 -5.02 -5.83
C LEU A 116 2.01 -4.48 -4.80
N ARG A 117 1.22 -5.38 -4.23
CA ARG A 117 0.17 -5.04 -3.28
C ARG A 117 0.32 -5.82 -1.99
N MET A 118 0.08 -5.15 -0.87
CA MET A 118 0.06 -5.75 0.46
C MET A 118 -1.27 -5.44 1.14
N GLY A 119 -1.91 -6.46 1.69
CA GLY A 119 -3.09 -6.25 2.54
C GLY A 119 -2.69 -5.55 3.83
N ILE A 120 -3.42 -4.52 4.23
CA ILE A 120 -3.20 -3.82 5.50
C ILE A 120 -3.76 -4.68 6.63
N VAL A 121 -2.90 -5.13 7.53
CA VAL A 121 -3.26 -5.96 8.68
C VAL A 121 -3.33 -5.16 9.98
N HIS A 122 -2.64 -4.03 10.03
CA HIS A 122 -2.67 -3.13 11.18
C HIS A 122 -2.47 -1.68 10.76
N ARG A 123 -3.03 -0.75 11.54
CA ARG A 123 -2.89 0.69 11.37
C ARG A 123 -2.79 1.35 12.72
N SER A 124 -1.83 2.24 12.90
CA SER A 124 -1.66 3.04 14.10
C SER A 124 -1.44 4.50 13.76
N SER A 125 -1.90 5.39 14.65
CA SER A 125 -1.68 6.84 14.52
C SER A 125 -0.72 7.29 15.61
N ASP A 126 0.42 7.83 15.19
CA ASP A 126 1.46 8.33 16.10
C ASP A 126 1.38 9.86 16.31
N CYS A 127 0.33 10.49 15.76
CA CYS A 127 0.13 11.94 15.87
C CYS A 127 -0.52 12.33 17.19
N GLY A 128 0.17 12.31 18.28
CA GLY A 128 -0.45 12.78 19.53
C GLY A 128 0.27 12.41 20.81
N GLN A 129 1.41 11.78 20.77
CA GLN A 129 2.16 11.41 21.95
C GLN A 129 3.27 12.40 22.35
N ASN A 130 3.16 13.67 21.95
CA ASN A 130 3.97 14.73 22.54
C ASN A 130 3.13 15.51 23.54
N ARG A 131 2.94 14.93 24.69
CA ARG A 131 2.62 15.65 25.94
C ARG A 131 3.59 15.24 27.02
#